data_031cd96b82c1dc03ccee73eaf6b06aff
#
_entry.id   031cd96b82c1dc03ccee73eaf6b06aff
#
_cell.length_a   1.000
_cell.length_b   1.000
_cell.length_c   1.000
_cell.angle_alpha   90.00
_cell.angle_beta   90.00
_cell.angle_gamma   90.00
#
_symmetry.space_group_name_H-M   'P 1'
#
loop_
_entity.id
_entity.type
_entity.pdbx_description
1 polymer ?
#
loop_
_entity_poly.entity_id
_entity_poly.type
_entity_poly.pdbx_seq_one_letter_code
_entity_poly.pdbx_strand_id
1 'polypeptide(L)'
;MRTILLGAICASLVCGQTAEELVRRNLDAKGGIEKIKAIKTLRMSGKVQQGSFTADIGEDAMAPNLLRQNFTVQGMTAVQAYDGKIGWKISPFEGRKDAQLVGEEELRDLIEDADIYGPLVDYQARGTKVEYIGHDTVDGDDVYRLKVTLKNGDLYYYYLDPETFLEIRIESVRYIRGSVQEDFREPGSYKEAGGIYFPFSYETGSKQNPLNTTKLTVDKIEVNVPLEKSHFQMPENKGGK
;
A
#
# COMPACT_ATOMS: atom_id res chain seq x y z
N MET A 1 27.04 62.52 22.99
CA MET A 1 27.09 61.45 21.93
C MET A 1 26.32 60.24 22.46
N ARG A 2 25.11 59.99 21.93
CA ARG A 2 24.30 58.83 22.29
C ARG A 2 24.44 57.80 21.16
N THR A 3 25.12 56.72 21.43
CA THR A 3 25.28 55.59 20.47
C THR A 3 24.03 54.73 20.54
N ILE A 4 23.25 54.70 19.46
CA ILE A 4 22.11 53.82 19.28
C ILE A 4 22.63 52.48 18.72
N LEU A 5 22.58 51.42 19.53
CA LEU A 5 22.85 50.05 19.10
C LEU A 5 21.58 49.53 18.38
N LEU A 6 21.67 49.40 17.06
CA LEU A 6 20.66 48.70 16.25
C LEU A 6 20.86 47.19 16.45
N GLY A 7 20.00 46.54 17.24
CA GLY A 7 19.92 45.10 17.34
C GLY A 7 19.26 44.51 16.09
N ALA A 8 20.01 43.79 15.28
CA ALA A 8 19.47 42.97 14.17
C ALA A 8 18.72 41.77 14.75
N ILE A 9 17.42 41.82 14.66
CA ILE A 9 16.58 40.65 14.95
C ILE A 9 16.70 39.70 13.72
N CYS A 10 17.54 38.67 13.82
CA CYS A 10 17.47 37.52 12.92
C CYS A 10 16.18 36.76 13.18
N ALA A 11 15.14 37.03 12.39
CA ALA A 11 13.98 36.17 12.32
C ALA A 11 14.42 34.84 11.66
N SER A 12 14.68 33.83 12.48
CA SER A 12 14.80 32.45 12.03
C SER A 12 13.45 32.07 11.43
N LEU A 13 13.38 31.99 10.11
CA LEU A 13 12.30 31.32 9.40
C LEU A 13 12.35 29.84 9.85
N VAL A 14 11.54 29.50 10.84
CA VAL A 14 11.20 28.10 11.12
C VAL A 14 10.42 27.64 9.91
N CYS A 15 11.15 27.07 8.94
CA CYS A 15 10.52 26.38 7.82
C CYS A 15 9.84 25.14 8.40
N GLY A 16 8.58 25.30 8.83
CA GLY A 16 7.77 24.19 9.28
C GLY A 16 7.65 23.17 8.16
N GLN A 17 7.81 21.90 8.47
CA GLN A 17 7.63 20.84 7.49
C GLN A 17 6.23 20.90 6.89
N THR A 18 6.14 20.77 5.57
CA THR A 18 4.88 20.74 4.83
C THR A 18 4.53 19.33 4.40
N ALA A 19 3.26 19.09 4.11
CA ALA A 19 2.81 17.80 3.56
C ALA A 19 3.57 17.46 2.26
N GLU A 20 3.75 18.45 1.39
CA GLU A 20 4.46 18.28 0.11
C GLU A 20 5.93 17.86 0.31
N GLU A 21 6.62 18.50 1.26
CA GLU A 21 8.01 18.15 1.60
C GLU A 21 8.10 16.73 2.16
N LEU A 22 7.18 16.32 3.04
CA LEU A 22 7.16 14.96 3.61
C LEU A 22 6.86 13.91 2.56
N VAL A 23 5.91 14.15 1.66
CA VAL A 23 5.63 13.25 0.53
C VAL A 23 6.85 13.13 -0.38
N ARG A 24 7.50 14.26 -0.72
CA ARG A 24 8.70 14.23 -1.54
C ARG A 24 9.80 13.40 -0.88
N ARG A 25 10.09 13.62 0.41
CA ARG A 25 11.11 12.86 1.16
C ARG A 25 10.78 11.37 1.25
N ASN A 26 9.51 11.02 1.44
CA ASN A 26 9.08 9.63 1.43
C ASN A 26 9.33 8.97 0.06
N LEU A 27 8.95 9.63 -1.03
CA LEU A 27 9.20 9.11 -2.38
C LEU A 27 10.70 9.02 -2.69
N ASP A 28 11.49 10.01 -2.26
CA ASP A 28 12.96 10.00 -2.40
C ASP A 28 13.58 8.82 -1.61
N ALA A 29 13.13 8.59 -0.38
CA ALA A 29 13.57 7.48 0.47
C ALA A 29 13.28 6.10 -0.17
N LYS A 30 12.19 6.00 -0.90
CA LYS A 30 11.85 4.78 -1.66
C LYS A 30 12.68 4.60 -2.94
N GLY A 31 13.46 5.58 -3.36
CA GLY A 31 14.31 5.50 -4.55
C GLY A 31 14.04 6.58 -5.60
N GLY A 32 13.06 7.43 -5.36
CA GLY A 32 12.69 8.58 -6.19
C GLY A 32 11.57 8.32 -7.19
N ILE A 33 10.77 9.35 -7.43
CA ILE A 33 9.53 9.27 -8.23
C ILE A 33 9.76 8.73 -9.64
N GLU A 34 10.89 9.08 -10.27
CA GLU A 34 11.20 8.63 -11.63
C GLU A 34 11.41 7.13 -11.71
N LYS A 35 12.12 6.55 -10.75
CA LYS A 35 12.32 5.11 -10.69
C LYS A 35 11.02 4.38 -10.34
N ILE A 36 10.24 4.92 -9.40
CA ILE A 36 8.93 4.36 -9.05
C ILE A 36 8.04 4.31 -10.31
N LYS A 37 7.94 5.39 -11.08
CA LYS A 37 7.14 5.45 -12.33
C LYS A 37 7.73 4.64 -13.48
N ALA A 38 9.00 4.26 -13.40
CA ALA A 38 9.64 3.37 -14.37
C ALA A 38 9.24 1.88 -14.18
N ILE A 39 8.66 1.52 -13.02
CA ILE A 39 8.13 0.18 -12.82
C ILE A 39 6.90 -0.02 -13.70
N LYS A 40 6.95 -1.04 -14.56
CA LYS A 40 5.82 -1.42 -15.43
C LYS A 40 5.15 -2.69 -14.97
N THR A 41 5.91 -3.58 -14.35
CA THR A 41 5.41 -4.82 -13.79
C THR A 41 6.13 -5.12 -12.49
N LEU A 42 5.46 -5.81 -11.59
CA LEU A 42 5.99 -6.28 -10.32
C LEU A 42 5.53 -7.71 -10.10
N ARG A 43 6.43 -8.54 -9.60
CA ARG A 43 6.14 -9.87 -9.08
C ARG A 43 6.63 -9.97 -7.66
N MET A 44 5.75 -10.38 -6.76
CA MET A 44 6.07 -10.65 -5.37
C MET A 44 5.72 -12.09 -5.02
N SER A 45 6.53 -12.71 -4.17
CA SER A 45 6.21 -13.99 -3.52
C SER A 45 6.55 -13.92 -2.04
N GLY A 46 5.82 -14.68 -1.25
CA GLY A 46 5.99 -14.66 0.20
C GLY A 46 5.04 -15.60 0.94
N LYS A 47 4.93 -15.38 2.23
CA LYS A 47 4.09 -16.18 3.13
C LYS A 47 3.26 -15.27 4.00
N VAL A 48 2.02 -15.65 4.20
CA VAL A 48 1.14 -15.05 5.19
C VAL A 48 0.94 -16.00 6.35
N GLN A 49 0.94 -15.46 7.57
CA GLN A 49 0.71 -16.21 8.80
C GLN A 49 -0.30 -15.49 9.68
N GLN A 50 -1.27 -16.25 10.19
CA GLN A 50 -2.22 -15.79 11.19
C GLN A 50 -2.40 -16.90 12.25
N GLY A 51 -1.91 -16.67 13.46
CA GLY A 51 -1.82 -17.71 14.49
C GLY A 51 -0.99 -18.90 14.01
N SER A 52 -1.58 -20.09 13.98
CA SER A 52 -0.97 -21.32 13.46
C SER A 52 -1.19 -21.54 11.96
N PHE A 53 -2.00 -20.72 11.32
CA PHE A 53 -2.31 -20.82 9.89
C PHE A 53 -1.20 -20.16 9.08
N THR A 54 -0.75 -20.83 8.01
CA THR A 54 0.24 -20.30 7.06
C THR A 54 -0.18 -20.64 5.64
N ALA A 55 0.01 -19.69 4.73
CA ALA A 55 -0.21 -19.86 3.30
C ALA A 55 0.93 -19.24 2.49
N ASP A 56 1.23 -19.81 1.33
CA ASP A 56 2.08 -19.16 0.34
C ASP A 56 1.24 -18.15 -0.45
N ILE A 57 1.85 -16.99 -0.70
CA ILE A 57 1.22 -15.93 -1.50
C ILE A 57 2.10 -15.58 -2.69
N GLY A 58 1.45 -15.18 -3.77
CA GLY A 58 2.09 -14.58 -4.93
C GLY A 58 1.25 -13.44 -5.46
N GLU A 59 1.92 -12.40 -5.91
CA GLU A 59 1.28 -11.25 -6.51
C GLU A 59 2.01 -10.87 -7.79
N ASP A 60 1.26 -10.70 -8.86
CA ASP A 60 1.70 -10.09 -10.11
C ASP A 60 0.89 -8.81 -10.33
N ALA A 61 1.59 -7.71 -10.56
CA ALA A 61 0.97 -6.42 -10.87
C ALA A 61 1.55 -5.83 -12.16
N MET A 62 0.72 -5.10 -12.91
CA MET A 62 1.13 -4.39 -14.12
C MET A 62 0.50 -3.01 -14.16
N ALA A 63 1.32 -2.00 -14.38
CA ALA A 63 0.87 -0.62 -14.54
C ALA A 63 -0.10 -0.47 -15.73
N PRO A 64 -1.12 0.40 -15.64
CA PRO A 64 -1.34 1.28 -14.51
C PRO A 64 -2.06 0.61 -13.33
N ASN A 65 -2.83 -0.46 -13.53
CA ASN A 65 -3.75 -0.98 -12.53
C ASN A 65 -4.23 -2.41 -12.81
N LEU A 66 -3.35 -3.32 -13.21
CA LEU A 66 -3.67 -4.73 -13.32
C LEU A 66 -3.07 -5.49 -12.14
N LEU A 67 -3.83 -6.41 -11.56
CA LEU A 67 -3.43 -7.18 -10.40
C LEU A 67 -3.88 -8.63 -10.52
N ARG A 68 -3.02 -9.54 -10.08
CA ARG A 68 -3.36 -10.95 -9.86
C ARG A 68 -2.68 -11.44 -8.59
N GLN A 69 -3.47 -11.94 -7.66
CA GLN A 69 -3.01 -12.49 -6.40
C GLN A 69 -3.34 -13.98 -6.33
N ASN A 70 -2.40 -14.75 -5.81
CA ASN A 70 -2.54 -16.18 -5.59
C ASN A 70 -2.36 -16.45 -4.09
N PHE A 71 -3.17 -17.36 -3.57
CA PHE A 71 -3.16 -17.76 -2.17
C PHE A 71 -3.21 -19.29 -2.11
N THR A 72 -2.11 -19.93 -1.68
CA THR A 72 -1.95 -21.38 -1.74
C THR A 72 -1.85 -22.00 -0.35
N VAL A 73 -2.74 -22.93 -0.07
CA VAL A 73 -2.79 -23.73 1.16
C VAL A 73 -2.89 -25.20 0.80
N GLN A 74 -1.98 -26.02 1.29
CA GLN A 74 -1.99 -27.48 1.09
C GLN A 74 -2.15 -27.90 -0.38
N GLY A 75 -1.50 -27.16 -1.28
CA GLY A 75 -1.53 -27.43 -2.72
C GLY A 75 -2.78 -26.96 -3.47
N MET A 76 -3.75 -26.38 -2.79
CA MET A 76 -4.88 -25.68 -3.42
C MET A 76 -4.60 -24.18 -3.52
N THR A 77 -4.84 -23.61 -4.68
CA THR A 77 -4.60 -22.18 -4.94
C THR A 77 -5.90 -21.45 -5.24
N ALA A 78 -6.27 -20.50 -4.38
CA ALA A 78 -7.24 -19.47 -4.72
C ALA A 78 -6.56 -18.38 -5.53
N VAL A 79 -7.31 -17.77 -6.42
CA VAL A 79 -6.85 -16.68 -7.29
C VAL A 79 -7.86 -15.54 -7.21
N GLN A 80 -7.36 -14.32 -7.12
CA GLN A 80 -8.17 -13.12 -7.38
C GLN A 80 -7.39 -12.18 -8.28
N ALA A 81 -8.10 -11.45 -9.14
CA ALA A 81 -7.46 -10.56 -10.08
C ALA A 81 -8.36 -9.39 -10.49
N TYR A 82 -7.72 -8.32 -10.93
CA TYR A 82 -8.34 -7.15 -11.55
C TYR A 82 -7.69 -6.91 -12.91
N ASP A 83 -8.47 -6.88 -13.96
CA ASP A 83 -8.01 -6.71 -15.35
C ASP A 83 -8.05 -5.27 -15.87
N GLY A 84 -8.28 -4.33 -14.94
CA GLY A 84 -8.47 -2.90 -15.24
C GLY A 84 -9.95 -2.50 -15.47
N LYS A 85 -10.87 -3.47 -15.46
CA LYS A 85 -12.32 -3.26 -15.65
C LYS A 85 -13.18 -4.06 -14.69
N ILE A 86 -12.87 -5.36 -14.55
CA ILE A 86 -13.61 -6.28 -13.69
C ILE A 86 -12.65 -6.96 -12.71
N GLY A 87 -13.14 -7.22 -11.51
CA GLY A 87 -12.51 -8.12 -10.54
C GLY A 87 -13.12 -9.50 -10.63
N TRP A 88 -12.29 -10.53 -10.56
CA TRP A 88 -12.72 -11.91 -10.59
C TRP A 88 -11.91 -12.77 -9.62
N LYS A 89 -12.49 -13.90 -9.23
CA LYS A 89 -11.82 -14.87 -8.35
C LYS A 89 -12.15 -16.32 -8.70
N ILE A 90 -11.25 -17.22 -8.28
CA ILE A 90 -11.44 -18.66 -8.20
C ILE A 90 -11.20 -19.06 -6.75
N SER A 91 -12.18 -19.65 -6.09
CA SER A 91 -12.13 -20.01 -4.65
C SER A 91 -12.32 -21.51 -4.45
N PRO A 92 -11.29 -22.35 -4.66
CA PRO A 92 -11.39 -23.78 -4.53
C PRO A 92 -11.70 -24.24 -3.09
N PHE A 93 -11.35 -23.42 -2.09
CA PHE A 93 -11.69 -23.66 -0.68
C PHE A 93 -13.21 -23.62 -0.40
N GLU A 94 -13.96 -22.89 -1.25
CA GLU A 94 -15.41 -22.80 -1.22
C GLU A 94 -16.08 -23.83 -2.17
N GLY A 95 -15.30 -24.80 -2.69
CA GLY A 95 -15.77 -25.79 -3.64
C GLY A 95 -15.96 -25.26 -5.07
N ARG A 96 -15.50 -24.02 -5.37
CA ARG A 96 -15.66 -23.38 -6.67
C ARG A 96 -14.36 -23.43 -7.45
N LYS A 97 -14.43 -24.07 -8.62
CA LYS A 97 -13.28 -24.24 -9.52
C LYS A 97 -13.34 -23.33 -10.75
N ASP A 98 -14.48 -22.71 -10.99
CA ASP A 98 -14.73 -21.76 -12.07
C ASP A 98 -14.52 -20.33 -11.60
N ALA A 99 -14.13 -19.47 -12.54
CA ALA A 99 -13.95 -18.04 -12.26
C ALA A 99 -15.31 -17.34 -12.08
N GLN A 100 -15.38 -16.46 -11.10
CA GLN A 100 -16.57 -15.68 -10.76
C GLN A 100 -16.20 -14.22 -10.59
N LEU A 101 -17.13 -13.32 -10.90
CA LEU A 101 -16.98 -11.91 -10.58
C LEU A 101 -16.95 -11.72 -9.06
N VAL A 102 -16.10 -10.83 -8.60
CA VAL A 102 -16.06 -10.43 -7.18
C VAL A 102 -17.21 -9.47 -6.86
N GLY A 103 -17.56 -9.39 -5.58
CA GLY A 103 -18.51 -8.39 -5.09
C GLY A 103 -17.92 -6.98 -5.09
N GLU A 104 -18.77 -5.99 -4.84
CA GLU A 104 -18.41 -4.57 -4.92
C GLU A 104 -17.29 -4.17 -3.94
N GLU A 105 -17.29 -4.73 -2.74
CA GLU A 105 -16.26 -4.48 -1.71
C GLU A 105 -14.93 -5.10 -2.11
N GLU A 106 -14.92 -6.38 -2.50
CA GLU A 106 -13.71 -7.06 -2.97
C GLU A 106 -13.13 -6.37 -4.21
N LEU A 107 -14.00 -5.86 -5.11
CA LEU A 107 -13.56 -5.08 -6.27
C LEU A 107 -12.85 -3.80 -5.86
N ARG A 108 -13.35 -3.12 -4.83
CA ARG A 108 -12.73 -1.89 -4.31
C ARG A 108 -11.33 -2.17 -3.76
N ASP A 109 -11.18 -3.26 -2.99
CA ASP A 109 -9.88 -3.67 -2.47
C ASP A 109 -8.91 -4.02 -3.61
N LEU A 110 -9.36 -4.78 -4.62
CA LEU A 110 -8.53 -5.13 -5.78
C LEU A 110 -8.11 -3.90 -6.60
N ILE A 111 -8.97 -2.90 -6.75
CA ILE A 111 -8.63 -1.64 -7.45
C ILE A 111 -7.56 -0.87 -6.69
N GLU A 112 -7.65 -0.84 -5.36
CA GLU A 112 -6.68 -0.18 -4.50
C GLU A 112 -5.33 -0.90 -4.54
N ASP A 113 -5.32 -2.22 -4.35
CA ASP A 113 -4.11 -3.04 -4.40
C ASP A 113 -3.45 -3.04 -5.81
N ALA A 114 -4.23 -2.84 -6.87
CA ALA A 114 -3.72 -2.75 -8.24
C ALA A 114 -2.94 -1.46 -8.52
N ASP A 115 -2.97 -0.48 -7.63
CA ASP A 115 -2.20 0.76 -7.76
C ASP A 115 -0.72 0.54 -7.38
N ILE A 116 0.04 0.06 -8.33
CA ILE A 116 1.46 -0.30 -8.16
C ILE A 116 2.35 0.85 -7.65
N TYR A 117 1.91 2.10 -7.82
CA TYR A 117 2.68 3.29 -7.42
C TYR A 117 2.27 3.83 -6.04
N GLY A 118 1.08 3.46 -5.57
CA GLY A 118 0.49 3.96 -4.34
C GLY A 118 -0.08 5.39 -4.44
N PRO A 119 -0.85 5.82 -3.46
CA PRO A 119 -1.64 7.04 -3.53
C PRO A 119 -0.84 8.34 -3.39
N LEU A 120 0.43 8.29 -2.97
CA LEU A 120 1.29 9.46 -2.82
C LEU A 120 1.96 9.89 -4.14
N VAL A 121 2.08 8.98 -5.12
CA VAL A 121 2.60 9.32 -6.45
C VAL A 121 1.56 10.12 -7.24
N ASP A 122 1.97 11.28 -7.75
CA ASP A 122 1.11 12.21 -8.51
C ASP A 122 -0.21 12.53 -7.76
N TYR A 123 -0.21 12.55 -6.45
CA TYR A 123 -1.41 12.62 -5.60
C TYR A 123 -2.34 13.78 -5.95
N GLN A 124 -1.79 14.98 -6.23
CA GLN A 124 -2.57 16.15 -6.59
C GLN A 124 -3.31 15.95 -7.93
N ALA A 125 -2.61 15.43 -8.95
CA ALA A 125 -3.20 15.17 -10.27
C ALA A 125 -4.30 14.08 -10.20
N ARG A 126 -4.19 13.17 -9.24
CA ARG A 126 -5.16 12.10 -8.99
C ARG A 126 -6.36 12.54 -8.16
N GLY A 127 -6.36 13.78 -7.66
CA GLY A 127 -7.41 14.32 -6.79
C GLY A 127 -7.33 13.83 -5.35
N THR A 128 -6.20 13.24 -4.95
CA THR A 128 -5.89 12.89 -3.57
C THR A 128 -5.45 14.14 -2.82
N LYS A 129 -5.93 14.33 -1.58
CA LYS A 129 -5.48 15.40 -0.70
C LYS A 129 -4.52 14.83 0.34
N VAL A 130 -3.42 15.52 0.57
CA VAL A 130 -2.45 15.16 1.63
C VAL A 130 -2.26 16.36 2.54
N GLU A 131 -2.43 16.13 3.83
CA GLU A 131 -2.31 17.15 4.89
C GLU A 131 -1.30 16.66 5.93
N TYR A 132 -0.33 17.47 6.29
CA TYR A 132 0.51 17.21 7.45
C TYR A 132 -0.26 17.65 8.71
N ILE A 133 -0.52 16.69 9.60
CA ILE A 133 -1.33 16.93 10.80
C ILE A 133 -0.51 16.92 12.10
N GLY A 134 0.83 16.99 11.97
CA GLY A 134 1.74 17.12 13.11
C GLY A 134 2.54 15.85 13.40
N HIS A 135 3.17 15.84 14.55
CA HIS A 135 3.84 14.66 15.10
C HIS A 135 2.83 13.76 15.80
N ASP A 136 3.14 12.49 15.88
CA ASP A 136 2.44 11.47 16.66
C ASP A 136 3.47 10.47 17.20
N THR A 137 3.02 9.45 17.90
CA THR A 137 3.88 8.39 18.44
C THR A 137 3.36 7.02 18.01
N VAL A 138 4.26 6.17 17.51
CA VAL A 138 3.97 4.76 17.20
C VAL A 138 4.96 3.92 17.99
N ASP A 139 4.47 3.04 18.86
CA ASP A 139 5.27 2.16 19.74
C ASP A 139 6.32 2.89 20.61
N GLY A 140 6.10 4.19 20.87
CA GLY A 140 6.99 5.04 21.66
C GLY A 140 7.96 5.88 20.85
N ASP A 141 8.04 5.70 19.55
CA ASP A 141 8.89 6.47 18.65
C ASP A 141 8.11 7.65 18.04
N ASP A 142 8.74 8.83 17.99
CA ASP A 142 8.17 10.02 17.34
C ASP A 142 8.07 9.82 15.83
N VAL A 143 6.96 10.25 15.23
CA VAL A 143 6.69 10.10 13.80
C VAL A 143 6.05 11.35 13.21
N TYR A 144 6.22 11.56 11.89
CA TYR A 144 5.40 12.51 11.14
C TYR A 144 4.09 11.84 10.72
N ARG A 145 2.98 12.53 10.94
CA ARG A 145 1.67 12.02 10.56
C ARG A 145 1.07 12.80 9.41
N LEU A 146 0.79 12.08 8.30
CA LEU A 146 0.09 12.61 7.14
C LEU A 146 -1.34 12.06 7.12
N LYS A 147 -2.30 12.92 6.82
CA LYS A 147 -3.67 12.54 6.49
C LYS A 147 -3.82 12.56 4.97
N VAL A 148 -4.19 11.42 4.39
CA VAL A 148 -4.35 11.22 2.96
C VAL A 148 -5.81 10.90 2.69
N THR A 149 -6.49 11.76 1.94
CA THR A 149 -7.90 11.57 1.55
C THR A 149 -7.97 11.27 0.07
N LEU A 150 -8.38 10.06 -0.29
CA LEU A 150 -8.53 9.65 -1.68
C LEU A 150 -9.75 10.33 -2.32
N LYS A 151 -9.78 10.34 -3.65
CA LYS A 151 -10.88 10.92 -4.43
C LYS A 151 -12.25 10.27 -4.13
N ASN A 152 -12.26 8.98 -3.79
CA ASN A 152 -13.47 8.23 -3.41
C ASN A 152 -13.94 8.51 -1.97
N GLY A 153 -13.18 9.30 -1.20
CA GLY A 153 -13.47 9.64 0.19
C GLY A 153 -12.81 8.74 1.23
N ASP A 154 -12.09 7.70 0.83
CA ASP A 154 -11.31 6.87 1.74
C ASP A 154 -10.21 7.67 2.41
N LEU A 155 -9.98 7.39 3.66
CA LEU A 155 -9.07 8.13 4.50
C LEU A 155 -7.96 7.23 4.98
N TYR A 156 -6.72 7.71 4.84
CA TYR A 156 -5.51 7.05 5.33
C TYR A 156 -4.72 7.99 6.22
N TYR A 157 -4.05 7.41 7.22
CA TYR A 157 -3.03 8.08 8.00
C TYR A 157 -1.70 7.37 7.76
N TYR A 158 -0.71 8.10 7.26
CA TYR A 158 0.65 7.62 7.03
C TYR A 158 1.52 8.12 8.16
N TYR A 159 2.20 7.21 8.80
CA TYR A 159 3.15 7.50 9.87
C TYR A 159 4.55 7.25 9.34
N LEU A 160 5.31 8.33 9.21
CA LEU A 160 6.64 8.31 8.62
C LEU A 160 7.71 8.44 9.70
N ASP A 161 8.69 7.58 9.63
CA ASP A 161 9.89 7.65 10.47
C ASP A 161 10.64 8.97 10.20
N PRO A 162 11.04 9.74 11.22
CA PRO A 162 11.63 11.05 11.03
C PRO A 162 13.06 11.03 10.46
N GLU A 163 13.77 9.91 10.52
CA GLU A 163 15.13 9.76 10.01
C GLU A 163 15.13 9.23 8.58
N THR A 164 14.36 8.19 8.31
CA THR A 164 14.34 7.50 7.02
C THR A 164 13.23 7.99 6.08
N PHE A 165 12.18 8.63 6.60
CA PHE A 165 10.95 9.03 5.89
C PHE A 165 10.17 7.85 5.27
N LEU A 166 10.53 6.61 5.58
CA LEU A 166 9.76 5.44 5.20
C LEU A 166 8.53 5.29 6.09
N GLU A 167 7.50 4.65 5.58
CA GLU A 167 6.32 4.34 6.36
C GLU A 167 6.65 3.27 7.41
N ILE A 168 6.26 3.49 8.64
CA ILE A 168 6.28 2.47 9.70
C ILE A 168 4.88 1.99 10.03
N ARG A 169 3.85 2.81 9.75
CA ARG A 169 2.46 2.44 9.94
C ARG A 169 1.59 3.19 8.93
N ILE A 170 0.55 2.52 8.44
CA ILE A 170 -0.50 3.10 7.62
C ILE A 170 -1.81 2.64 8.22
N GLU A 171 -2.69 3.58 8.56
CA GLU A 171 -4.04 3.28 9.02
C GLU A 171 -5.04 3.65 7.92
N SER A 172 -6.07 2.84 7.75
CA SER A 172 -7.19 3.13 6.86
C SER A 172 -8.47 3.30 7.66
N VAL A 173 -9.30 4.25 7.25
CA VAL A 173 -10.64 4.47 7.78
C VAL A 173 -11.61 4.46 6.62
N ARG A 174 -12.45 3.46 6.55
CA ARG A 174 -13.40 3.25 5.46
C ARG A 174 -14.81 3.07 5.99
N TYR A 175 -15.79 3.56 5.25
CA TYR A 175 -17.19 3.35 5.57
C TYR A 175 -17.76 2.23 4.71
N ILE A 176 -18.03 1.09 5.33
CA ILE A 176 -18.45 -0.14 4.67
C ILE A 176 -19.77 -0.62 5.29
N ARG A 177 -20.81 -0.81 4.49
CA ARG A 177 -22.13 -1.31 4.93
C ARG A 177 -22.71 -0.62 6.17
N GLY A 178 -22.53 0.70 6.26
CA GLY A 178 -23.07 1.47 7.37
C GLY A 178 -22.20 1.47 8.64
N SER A 179 -21.01 0.87 8.60
CA SER A 179 -20.07 0.83 9.72
C SER A 179 -18.72 1.42 9.32
N VAL A 180 -18.06 2.07 10.26
CA VAL A 180 -16.67 2.48 10.10
C VAL A 180 -15.78 1.28 10.35
N GLN A 181 -14.90 0.98 9.41
CA GLN A 181 -13.82 0.02 9.55
C GLN A 181 -12.49 0.77 9.64
N GLU A 182 -11.73 0.43 10.66
CA GLU A 182 -10.40 0.99 10.90
C GLU A 182 -9.40 -0.15 10.95
N ASP A 183 -8.52 -0.20 9.96
CA ASP A 183 -7.49 -1.21 9.84
C ASP A 183 -6.11 -0.54 9.89
N PHE A 184 -5.09 -1.32 10.19
CA PHE A 184 -3.71 -0.86 10.14
C PHE A 184 -2.82 -1.85 9.38
N ARG A 185 -1.75 -1.29 8.83
CA ARG A 185 -0.64 -2.03 8.19
C ARG A 185 0.67 -1.43 8.69
N GLU A 186 1.57 -2.28 9.16
CA GLU A 186 2.91 -1.92 9.62
C GLU A 186 3.95 -2.52 8.66
N PRO A 187 4.39 -1.75 7.67
CA PRO A 187 5.46 -2.17 6.77
C PRO A 187 6.81 -2.13 7.49
N GLY A 188 7.67 -3.09 7.18
CA GLY A 188 9.01 -3.16 7.78
C GLY A 188 9.99 -3.94 6.92
N SER A 189 11.21 -4.12 7.44
CA SER A 189 12.28 -4.87 6.75
C SER A 189 12.51 -4.37 5.32
N TYR A 190 12.57 -3.07 5.13
CA TYR A 190 12.78 -2.46 3.81
C TYR A 190 14.06 -2.94 3.15
N LYS A 191 13.96 -3.38 1.89
CA LYS A 191 15.09 -3.83 1.07
C LYS A 191 14.94 -3.30 -0.36
N GLU A 192 16.07 -3.15 -1.02
CA GLU A 192 16.09 -2.71 -2.40
C GLU A 192 15.74 -3.85 -3.37
N ALA A 193 14.86 -3.55 -4.32
CA ALA A 193 14.60 -4.37 -5.49
C ALA A 193 14.44 -3.45 -6.72
N GLY A 194 15.34 -3.60 -7.70
CA GLY A 194 15.30 -2.79 -8.92
C GLY A 194 15.51 -1.28 -8.71
N GLY A 195 16.25 -0.88 -7.69
CA GLY A 195 16.52 0.52 -7.35
C GLY A 195 15.42 1.20 -6.54
N ILE A 196 14.45 0.44 -6.05
CA ILE A 196 13.34 0.89 -5.21
C ILE A 196 13.39 0.13 -3.88
N TYR A 197 13.13 0.83 -2.77
CA TYR A 197 12.99 0.22 -1.46
C TYR A 197 11.54 -0.19 -1.22
N PHE A 198 11.33 -1.49 -1.07
CA PHE A 198 10.05 -2.12 -0.74
C PHE A 198 10.10 -2.71 0.67
N PRO A 199 8.99 -2.72 1.42
CA PRO A 199 8.90 -3.48 2.66
C PRO A 199 8.86 -4.98 2.35
N PHE A 200 9.62 -5.75 3.13
CA PHE A 200 9.68 -7.21 3.06
C PHE A 200 8.94 -7.89 4.22
N SER A 201 8.34 -7.11 5.07
CA SER A 201 7.42 -7.59 6.09
C SER A 201 6.26 -6.62 6.26
N TYR A 202 5.11 -7.17 6.59
CA TYR A 202 3.95 -6.40 7.01
C TYR A 202 3.28 -7.10 8.19
N GLU A 203 2.81 -6.32 9.14
CA GLU A 203 1.83 -6.77 10.10
C GLU A 203 0.54 -6.00 9.85
N THR A 204 -0.59 -6.70 9.72
CA THR A 204 -1.87 -6.07 9.42
C THR A 204 -2.90 -6.52 10.42
N GLY A 205 -3.83 -5.65 10.77
CA GLY A 205 -4.90 -5.96 11.70
C GLY A 205 -5.98 -4.90 11.72
N SER A 206 -7.04 -5.19 12.43
CA SER A 206 -8.12 -4.22 12.67
C SER A 206 -7.91 -3.52 14.01
N LYS A 207 -8.17 -2.22 14.07
CA LYS A 207 -8.11 -1.45 15.33
C LYS A 207 -9.17 -1.91 16.34
N GLN A 208 -10.26 -2.53 15.86
CA GLN A 208 -11.28 -3.12 16.72
C GLN A 208 -10.81 -4.43 17.39
N ASN A 209 -9.83 -5.13 16.78
CA ASN A 209 -9.25 -6.36 17.34
C ASN A 209 -7.73 -6.42 17.10
N PRO A 210 -6.95 -5.56 17.77
CA PRO A 210 -5.52 -5.37 17.49
C PRO A 210 -4.65 -6.58 17.84
N LEU A 211 -5.17 -7.54 18.61
CA LEU A 211 -4.43 -8.76 18.96
C LEU A 211 -4.51 -9.85 17.89
N ASN A 212 -5.45 -9.73 16.95
CA ASN A 212 -5.61 -10.68 15.85
C ASN A 212 -4.96 -10.12 14.58
N THR A 213 -3.65 -10.25 14.52
CA THR A 213 -2.87 -9.74 13.39
C THR A 213 -2.53 -10.85 12.40
N THR A 214 -2.32 -10.42 11.16
CA THR A 214 -1.80 -11.24 10.08
C THR A 214 -0.41 -10.72 9.71
N LYS A 215 0.57 -11.61 9.68
CA LYS A 215 1.95 -11.31 9.28
C LYS A 215 2.18 -11.78 7.85
N LEU A 216 2.67 -10.87 7.03
CA LEU A 216 3.15 -11.16 5.69
C LEU A 216 4.67 -11.04 5.70
N THR A 217 5.36 -12.08 5.27
CA THR A 217 6.81 -12.08 4.99
C THR A 217 7.01 -12.22 3.50
N VAL A 218 7.69 -11.26 2.90
CA VAL A 218 8.03 -11.27 1.47
C VAL A 218 9.37 -11.99 1.30
N ASP A 219 9.38 -13.01 0.47
CA ASP A 219 10.58 -13.75 0.13
C ASP A 219 11.34 -13.08 -1.03
N LYS A 220 10.60 -12.61 -2.05
CA LYS A 220 11.18 -12.03 -3.26
C LYS A 220 10.27 -10.97 -3.88
N ILE A 221 10.90 -9.90 -4.39
CA ILE A 221 10.28 -8.90 -5.27
C ILE A 221 11.12 -8.78 -6.53
N GLU A 222 10.48 -8.81 -7.69
CA GLU A 222 11.07 -8.61 -9.00
C GLU A 222 10.31 -7.52 -9.74
N VAL A 223 11.03 -6.52 -10.24
CA VAL A 223 10.44 -5.43 -11.01
C VAL A 223 10.71 -5.60 -12.50
N ASN A 224 9.80 -5.11 -13.32
CA ASN A 224 9.90 -5.13 -14.79
C ASN A 224 10.06 -6.55 -15.37
N VAL A 225 9.41 -7.55 -14.73
CA VAL A 225 9.35 -8.91 -15.27
C VAL A 225 8.40 -8.97 -16.47
N PRO A 226 8.64 -9.87 -17.43
CA PRO A 226 7.72 -10.03 -18.56
C PRO A 226 6.39 -10.61 -18.07
N LEU A 227 5.32 -9.84 -18.25
CA LEU A 227 3.95 -10.25 -17.98
C LEU A 227 3.06 -9.85 -19.16
N GLU A 228 2.11 -10.71 -19.50
CA GLU A 228 1.12 -10.44 -20.55
C GLU A 228 -0.20 -10.00 -19.93
N LYS A 229 -0.93 -9.09 -20.60
CA LYS A 229 -2.23 -8.62 -20.11
C LYS A 229 -3.26 -9.74 -19.94
N SER A 230 -3.16 -10.79 -20.77
CA SER A 230 -4.00 -12.00 -20.67
C SER A 230 -3.87 -12.73 -19.33
N HIS A 231 -2.73 -12.58 -18.64
CA HIS A 231 -2.49 -13.15 -17.31
C HIS A 231 -3.47 -12.64 -16.24
N PHE A 232 -3.99 -11.43 -16.42
CA PHE A 232 -4.91 -10.77 -15.49
C PHE A 232 -6.38 -10.96 -15.86
N GLN A 233 -6.67 -11.44 -17.08
CA GLN A 233 -8.03 -11.59 -17.58
C GLN A 233 -8.73 -12.79 -16.94
N MET A 234 -10.04 -12.63 -16.75
CA MET A 234 -10.89 -13.71 -16.29
C MET A 234 -10.85 -14.87 -17.30
N PRO A 235 -10.47 -16.09 -16.88
CA PRO A 235 -10.47 -17.23 -17.77
C PRO A 235 -11.89 -17.56 -18.22
N GLU A 236 -12.03 -18.04 -19.47
CA GLU A 236 -13.29 -18.58 -19.93
C GLU A 236 -13.65 -19.83 -19.12
N ASN A 237 -14.85 -19.86 -18.57
CA ASN A 237 -15.35 -21.03 -17.91
C ASN A 237 -15.52 -22.14 -18.96
N LYS A 238 -14.67 -23.14 -18.95
CA LYS A 238 -14.86 -24.33 -19.76
C LYS A 238 -16.12 -25.00 -19.25
N GLY A 239 -17.25 -24.72 -19.91
CA GLY A 239 -18.54 -25.30 -19.58
C GLY A 239 -18.39 -26.79 -19.34
N GLY A 240 -18.74 -27.23 -18.13
CA GLY A 240 -18.84 -28.65 -17.83
C GLY A 240 -19.87 -29.28 -18.78
N LYS A 241 -19.39 -30.16 -19.66
CA LYS A 241 -20.24 -31.08 -20.39
C LYS A 241 -20.68 -32.17 -19.45
#